data_559f88d85f82e134c18e4207698eb712
#
_entry.id   559f88d85f82e134c18e4207698eb712
#
_cell.length_a   1.000
_cell.length_b   1.000
_cell.length_c   1.000
_cell.angle_alpha   90.00
_cell.angle_beta   90.00
_cell.angle_gamma   90.00
#
_symmetry.space_group_name_H-M   'P 1'
#
loop_
_entity.id
_entity.type
_entity.pdbx_description
1 polymer ?
#
loop_
_entity_poly.entity_id
_entity_poly.type
_entity_poly.pdbx_seq_one_letter_code
_entity_poly.pdbx_strand_id
1 'polypeptide(L)'
;MNIIDTHCHICSEKLLPLHEEILKECSELNMEIIEVGYTLESSESAIRLAATNKDIYASVGIHPSEYTAEKPEELYSRLYSLSLSPKVIAVGEIGLDFYWQSPKSFQYQILELQLDLAKKRSLPVIFHVRQAYHEFYEFIKPYNFLSENAVLHCFSSDVSWARSFLNLGFYLGFDGPVTYPKNDALRQVLTFCPHE
;
A
#
# COMPACT_ATOMS: atom_id res chain seq x y z
N MET A 1 -10.41 -21.67 -6.55
CA MET A 1 -9.92 -20.80 -5.46
C MET A 1 -9.68 -19.46 -6.11
N ASN A 2 -10.32 -18.40 -5.66
CA ASN A 2 -10.02 -17.07 -6.21
C ASN A 2 -8.71 -16.61 -5.56
N ILE A 3 -7.76 -16.20 -6.37
CA ILE A 3 -6.49 -15.62 -5.91
C ILE A 3 -6.66 -14.10 -5.97
N ILE A 4 -6.22 -13.41 -4.92
CA ILE A 4 -6.21 -11.94 -4.88
C ILE A 4 -4.78 -11.49 -4.61
N ASP A 5 -4.20 -10.72 -5.53
CA ASP A 5 -2.95 -9.99 -5.29
C ASP A 5 -3.32 -8.59 -4.79
N THR A 6 -3.05 -8.33 -3.52
CA THR A 6 -3.41 -7.07 -2.88
C THR A 6 -2.41 -5.94 -3.10
N HIS A 7 -1.28 -6.19 -3.79
CA HIS A 7 -0.27 -5.18 -4.02
C HIS A 7 0.59 -5.48 -5.25
N CYS A 8 0.27 -4.87 -6.36
CA CYS A 8 1.11 -4.96 -7.56
C CYS A 8 1.28 -3.60 -8.25
N HIS A 9 2.25 -3.53 -9.17
CA HIS A 9 2.59 -2.35 -9.97
C HIS A 9 2.77 -2.73 -11.44
N ILE A 10 1.72 -3.26 -12.05
CA ILE A 10 1.72 -3.71 -13.47
C ILE A 10 1.96 -2.52 -14.41
N CYS A 11 1.47 -1.33 -14.04
CA CYS A 11 1.68 -0.10 -14.80
C CYS A 11 3.09 0.49 -14.69
N SER A 12 4.00 -0.13 -13.92
CA SER A 12 5.38 0.35 -13.82
C SER A 12 6.13 0.22 -15.15
N GLU A 13 7.04 1.15 -15.44
CA GLU A 13 7.85 1.13 -16.67
C GLU A 13 8.55 -0.20 -16.92
N LYS A 14 8.96 -0.89 -15.85
CA LYS A 14 9.64 -2.20 -15.94
C LYS A 14 8.73 -3.31 -16.45
N LEU A 15 7.43 -3.26 -16.15
CA LEU A 15 6.46 -4.28 -16.51
C LEU A 15 5.64 -3.92 -17.75
N LEU A 16 5.70 -2.67 -18.23
CA LEU A 16 4.99 -2.25 -19.46
C LEU A 16 5.21 -3.19 -20.65
N PRO A 17 6.43 -3.71 -20.92
CA PRO A 17 6.64 -4.64 -22.04
C PRO A 17 5.91 -5.98 -21.88
N LEU A 18 5.56 -6.37 -20.65
CA LEU A 18 4.90 -7.63 -20.29
C LEU A 18 3.42 -7.44 -19.93
N HIS A 19 2.91 -6.23 -20.04
CA HIS A 19 1.59 -5.83 -19.53
C HIS A 19 0.46 -6.73 -20.06
N GLU A 20 0.39 -6.93 -21.38
CA GLU A 20 -0.61 -7.78 -22.03
C GLU A 20 -0.52 -9.25 -21.58
N GLU A 21 0.70 -9.77 -21.44
CA GLU A 21 0.96 -11.14 -20.97
C GLU A 21 0.51 -11.34 -19.53
N ILE A 22 0.87 -10.42 -18.64
CA ILE A 22 0.48 -10.44 -17.23
C ILE A 22 -1.05 -10.41 -17.11
N LEU A 23 -1.73 -9.50 -17.81
CA LEU A 23 -3.18 -9.40 -17.76
C LEU A 23 -3.87 -10.67 -18.25
N LYS A 24 -3.33 -11.29 -19.29
CA LYS A 24 -3.82 -12.56 -19.80
C LYS A 24 -3.67 -13.68 -18.77
N GLU A 25 -2.50 -13.86 -18.17
CA GLU A 25 -2.24 -14.86 -17.14
C GLU A 25 -3.14 -14.66 -15.91
N CYS A 26 -3.31 -13.42 -15.45
CA CYS A 26 -4.20 -13.11 -14.34
C CYS A 26 -5.66 -13.52 -14.65
N SER A 27 -6.12 -13.23 -15.86
CA SER A 27 -7.46 -13.65 -16.31
C SER A 27 -7.61 -15.18 -16.38
N GLU A 28 -6.61 -15.89 -16.90
CA GLU A 28 -6.60 -17.37 -16.96
C GLU A 28 -6.62 -18.03 -15.57
N LEU A 29 -5.98 -17.38 -14.59
CA LEU A 29 -5.93 -17.83 -13.20
C LEU A 29 -7.16 -17.39 -12.38
N ASN A 30 -8.09 -16.62 -12.94
CA ASN A 30 -9.16 -15.93 -12.21
C ASN A 30 -8.63 -15.13 -11.01
N MET A 31 -7.56 -14.37 -11.21
CA MET A 31 -6.91 -13.57 -10.20
C MET A 31 -7.52 -12.16 -10.17
N GLU A 32 -7.90 -11.70 -8.98
CA GLU A 32 -8.21 -10.29 -8.74
C GLU A 32 -6.95 -9.55 -8.29
N ILE A 33 -6.82 -8.28 -8.69
CA ILE A 33 -5.60 -7.51 -8.47
C ILE A 33 -5.94 -6.13 -7.92
N ILE A 34 -5.13 -5.65 -6.99
CA ILE A 34 -5.07 -4.24 -6.62
C ILE A 34 -3.81 -3.63 -7.24
N GLU A 35 -3.98 -2.85 -8.30
CA GLU A 35 -2.91 -2.02 -8.86
C GLU A 35 -2.70 -0.80 -7.96
N VAL A 36 -1.50 -0.69 -7.39
CA VAL A 36 -1.23 0.27 -6.32
C VAL A 36 -0.59 1.55 -6.84
N GLY A 37 -1.27 2.68 -6.61
CA GLY A 37 -0.75 4.02 -6.87
C GLY A 37 0.26 4.43 -5.79
N TYR A 38 1.34 5.11 -6.21
CA TYR A 38 2.40 5.63 -5.33
C TYR A 38 2.81 7.06 -5.67
N THR A 39 2.30 7.60 -6.78
CA THR A 39 2.29 9.02 -7.17
C THR A 39 0.91 9.38 -7.71
N LEU A 40 0.68 10.64 -8.01
CA LEU A 40 -0.57 11.04 -8.69
C LEU A 40 -0.69 10.38 -10.06
N GLU A 41 0.39 10.36 -10.83
CA GLU A 41 0.45 9.78 -12.18
C GLU A 41 0.24 8.26 -12.16
N SER A 42 0.87 7.56 -11.22
CA SER A 42 0.69 6.11 -11.07
C SER A 42 -0.72 5.77 -10.57
N SER A 43 -1.30 6.59 -9.68
CA SER A 43 -2.69 6.47 -9.23
C SER A 43 -3.69 6.65 -10.39
N GLU A 44 -3.46 7.64 -11.28
CA GLU A 44 -4.25 7.81 -12.50
C GLU A 44 -4.11 6.61 -13.45
N SER A 45 -2.90 6.04 -13.55
CA SER A 45 -2.65 4.86 -14.40
C SER A 45 -3.34 3.63 -13.85
N ALA A 46 -3.28 3.42 -12.53
CA ALA A 46 -3.99 2.35 -11.84
C ALA A 46 -5.52 2.43 -12.08
N ILE A 47 -6.09 3.64 -11.98
CA ILE A 47 -7.52 3.87 -12.24
C ILE A 47 -7.86 3.56 -13.70
N ARG A 48 -7.04 3.99 -14.67
CA ARG A 48 -7.26 3.69 -16.09
C ARG A 48 -7.24 2.19 -16.37
N LEU A 49 -6.28 1.47 -15.79
CA LEU A 49 -6.18 0.01 -15.92
C LEU A 49 -7.41 -0.67 -15.32
N ALA A 50 -7.79 -0.29 -14.10
CA ALA A 50 -8.94 -0.86 -13.42
C ALA A 50 -10.27 -0.58 -14.14
N ALA A 51 -10.41 0.59 -14.80
CA ALA A 51 -11.63 0.96 -15.52
C ALA A 51 -11.92 0.05 -16.73
N THR A 52 -10.89 -0.54 -17.33
CA THR A 52 -11.01 -1.42 -18.51
C THR A 52 -10.97 -2.91 -18.18
N ASN A 53 -10.72 -3.27 -16.92
CA ASN A 53 -10.58 -4.65 -16.47
C ASN A 53 -11.48 -4.92 -15.26
N LYS A 54 -12.36 -5.92 -15.37
CA LYS A 54 -13.38 -6.22 -14.34
C LYS A 54 -12.76 -6.68 -13.01
N ASP A 55 -11.68 -7.45 -13.07
CA ASP A 55 -11.02 -8.11 -11.94
C ASP A 55 -9.82 -7.29 -11.40
N ILE A 56 -9.67 -6.04 -11.87
CA ILE A 56 -8.63 -5.13 -11.39
C ILE A 56 -9.28 -3.96 -10.65
N TYR A 57 -8.71 -3.65 -9.51
CA TYR A 57 -9.03 -2.53 -8.65
C TYR A 57 -7.81 -1.61 -8.55
N ALA A 58 -8.00 -0.43 -7.99
CA ALA A 58 -6.93 0.55 -7.83
C ALA A 58 -6.84 1.03 -6.39
N SER A 59 -5.65 1.42 -5.96
CA SER A 59 -5.47 2.33 -4.84
C SER A 59 -4.89 3.66 -5.31
N VAL A 60 -5.03 4.69 -4.48
CA VAL A 60 -4.51 6.03 -4.76
C VAL A 60 -3.68 6.52 -3.57
N GLY A 61 -2.47 7.01 -3.84
CA GLY A 61 -1.60 7.47 -2.78
C GLY A 61 -0.32 8.13 -3.27
N ILE A 62 0.41 8.72 -2.33
CA ILE A 62 1.76 9.26 -2.51
C ILE A 62 2.67 8.56 -1.53
N HIS A 63 3.59 7.77 -2.07
CA HIS A 63 4.57 7.01 -1.30
C HIS A 63 5.54 7.97 -0.58
N PRO A 64 6.01 7.64 0.61
CA PRO A 64 6.89 8.52 1.41
C PRO A 64 8.20 8.89 0.74
N SER A 65 8.69 8.11 -0.24
CA SER A 65 9.90 8.47 -1.02
C SER A 65 9.63 9.49 -2.12
N GLU A 66 8.37 9.69 -2.52
CA GLU A 66 7.98 10.50 -3.68
C GLU A 66 7.79 11.98 -3.26
N TYR A 67 8.90 12.59 -2.83
CA TYR A 67 8.88 14.01 -2.48
C TYR A 67 8.58 14.89 -3.68
N THR A 68 7.65 15.82 -3.49
CA THR A 68 7.28 16.85 -4.48
C THR A 68 7.28 18.23 -3.82
N ALA A 69 7.49 19.26 -4.63
CA ALA A 69 7.36 20.66 -4.22
C ALA A 69 5.92 21.19 -4.27
N GLU A 70 4.95 20.35 -4.72
CA GLU A 70 3.54 20.71 -4.69
C GLU A 70 3.04 20.91 -3.25
N LYS A 71 2.08 21.81 -3.09
CA LYS A 71 1.50 22.06 -1.77
C LYS A 71 0.66 20.86 -1.33
N PRO A 72 0.73 20.47 -0.05
CA PRO A 72 -0.03 19.33 0.47
C PRO A 72 -1.54 19.44 0.23
N GLU A 73 -2.11 20.64 0.27
CA GLU A 73 -3.53 20.85 0.04
C GLU A 73 -3.93 20.61 -1.43
N GLU A 74 -3.04 20.92 -2.36
CA GLU A 74 -3.22 20.64 -3.79
C GLU A 74 -3.15 19.13 -4.05
N LEU A 75 -2.15 18.45 -3.45
CA LEU A 75 -2.02 17.00 -3.47
C LEU A 75 -3.28 16.31 -2.91
N TYR A 76 -3.75 16.77 -1.74
CA TYR A 76 -4.98 16.26 -1.14
C TYR A 76 -6.18 16.39 -2.07
N SER A 77 -6.37 17.56 -2.68
CA SER A 77 -7.51 17.82 -3.57
C SER A 77 -7.50 16.90 -4.80
N ARG A 78 -6.31 16.65 -5.36
CA ARG A 78 -6.13 15.72 -6.49
C ARG A 78 -6.39 14.27 -6.06
N LEU A 79 -5.80 13.81 -4.96
CA LEU A 79 -6.05 12.47 -4.42
C LEU A 79 -7.51 12.25 -4.06
N TYR A 80 -8.16 13.26 -3.47
CA TYR A 80 -9.60 13.18 -3.17
C TYR A 80 -10.41 12.97 -4.45
N SER A 81 -10.12 13.72 -5.51
CA SER A 81 -10.80 13.56 -6.80
C SER A 81 -10.58 12.17 -7.41
N LEU A 82 -9.35 11.66 -7.38
CA LEU A 82 -9.01 10.31 -7.85
C LEU A 82 -9.74 9.23 -7.03
N SER A 83 -9.84 9.41 -5.72
CA SER A 83 -10.51 8.47 -4.81
C SER A 83 -12.01 8.30 -5.07
N LEU A 84 -12.61 9.18 -5.88
CA LEU A 84 -14.03 9.08 -6.25
C LEU A 84 -14.29 8.03 -7.35
N SER A 85 -13.25 7.53 -8.02
CA SER A 85 -13.42 6.47 -9.02
C SER A 85 -14.02 5.22 -8.40
N PRO A 86 -15.02 4.58 -9.03
CA PRO A 86 -15.69 3.40 -8.50
C PRO A 86 -14.77 2.19 -8.30
N LYS A 87 -13.64 2.15 -8.99
CA LYS A 87 -12.64 1.08 -8.91
C LYS A 87 -11.55 1.35 -7.86
N VAL A 88 -11.55 2.51 -7.22
CA VAL A 88 -10.64 2.79 -6.12
C VAL A 88 -11.21 2.21 -4.84
N ILE A 89 -10.49 1.25 -4.27
CA ILE A 89 -10.89 0.50 -3.09
C ILE A 89 -9.99 0.70 -1.88
N ALA A 90 -8.87 1.43 -2.02
CA ALA A 90 -7.96 1.70 -0.91
C ALA A 90 -7.26 3.06 -1.10
N VAL A 91 -6.79 3.62 0.00
CA VAL A 91 -5.76 4.68 0.01
C VAL A 91 -4.40 4.03 0.26
N GLY A 92 -3.49 4.20 -0.65
CA GLY A 92 -2.16 3.58 -0.64
C GLY A 92 -1.51 3.64 -2.02
N GLU A 93 -0.20 3.53 -2.03
CA GLU A 93 0.72 3.19 -0.96
C GLU A 93 1.15 4.44 -0.20
N ILE A 94 1.02 4.45 1.13
CA ILE A 94 1.35 5.59 1.99
C ILE A 94 2.13 5.12 3.22
N GLY A 95 2.83 6.01 3.92
CA GLY A 95 3.54 5.57 5.14
C GLY A 95 4.80 6.37 5.44
N LEU A 96 5.82 5.67 6.02
CA LEU A 96 7.12 6.25 6.34
C LEU A 96 8.26 5.39 5.79
N ASP A 97 9.20 6.05 5.12
CA ASP A 97 10.44 5.42 4.61
C ASP A 97 11.65 6.28 5.01
N PHE A 98 12.44 5.80 5.97
CA PHE A 98 13.65 6.50 6.40
C PHE A 98 14.92 5.96 5.74
N TYR A 99 14.78 5.05 4.81
CA TYR A 99 15.90 4.58 3.98
C TYR A 99 16.23 5.58 2.87
N TRP A 100 15.21 6.18 2.23
CA TRP A 100 15.39 7.17 1.18
C TRP A 100 15.49 8.59 1.75
N GLN A 101 16.13 9.51 1.00
CA GLN A 101 16.40 10.89 1.45
C GLN A 101 15.19 11.84 1.23
N SER A 102 13.97 11.37 1.39
CA SER A 102 12.81 12.25 1.42
C SER A 102 12.69 12.94 2.78
N PRO A 103 12.36 14.25 2.84
CA PRO A 103 12.24 14.96 4.11
C PRO A 103 11.21 14.32 5.03
N LYS A 104 11.61 14.00 6.27
CA LYS A 104 10.70 13.39 7.26
C LYS A 104 9.46 14.25 7.52
N SER A 105 9.60 15.57 7.56
CA SER A 105 8.48 16.51 7.75
C SER A 105 7.43 16.37 6.64
N PHE A 106 7.87 16.21 5.39
CA PHE A 106 6.97 15.94 4.27
C PHE A 106 6.28 14.60 4.43
N GLN A 107 7.03 13.54 4.77
CA GLN A 107 6.46 12.21 4.94
C GLN A 107 5.33 12.20 5.99
N TYR A 108 5.54 12.82 7.15
CA TYR A 108 4.50 12.93 8.18
C TYR A 108 3.30 13.76 7.71
N GLN A 109 3.55 14.90 7.08
CA GLN A 109 2.48 15.77 6.60
C GLN A 109 1.60 15.08 5.55
N ILE A 110 2.22 14.44 4.56
CA ILE A 110 1.44 13.76 3.50
C ILE A 110 0.77 12.47 4.02
N LEU A 111 1.36 11.78 4.99
CA LEU A 111 0.73 10.65 5.65
C LEU A 111 -0.54 11.07 6.38
N GLU A 112 -0.49 12.15 7.18
CA GLU A 112 -1.64 12.67 7.91
C GLU A 112 -2.79 13.05 6.97
N LEU A 113 -2.49 13.78 5.89
CA LEU A 113 -3.50 14.16 4.89
C LEU A 113 -4.15 12.95 4.20
N GLN A 114 -3.38 11.93 3.92
CA GLN A 114 -3.89 10.71 3.28
C GLN A 114 -4.68 9.84 4.26
N LEU A 115 -4.36 9.85 5.54
CA LEU A 115 -5.19 9.23 6.57
C LEU A 115 -6.55 9.93 6.73
N ASP A 116 -6.56 11.26 6.67
CA ASP A 116 -7.81 12.02 6.66
C ASP A 116 -8.66 11.69 5.42
N LEU A 117 -8.01 11.55 4.26
CA LEU A 117 -8.68 11.10 3.04
C LEU A 117 -9.30 9.71 3.22
N ALA A 118 -8.54 8.74 3.71
CA ALA A 118 -8.99 7.36 3.93
C ALA A 118 -10.19 7.33 4.88
N LYS A 119 -10.12 8.04 5.99
CA LYS A 119 -11.20 8.18 6.97
C LYS A 119 -12.45 8.81 6.33
N LYS A 120 -12.31 9.92 5.61
CA LYS A 120 -13.40 10.62 4.95
C LYS A 120 -14.10 9.79 3.88
N ARG A 121 -13.33 8.95 3.18
CA ARG A 121 -13.83 8.07 2.12
C ARG A 121 -14.27 6.70 2.65
N SER A 122 -13.99 6.38 3.91
CA SER A 122 -14.19 5.04 4.50
C SER A 122 -13.49 3.96 3.68
N LEU A 123 -12.26 4.23 3.25
CA LEU A 123 -11.43 3.31 2.49
C LEU A 123 -10.37 2.67 3.39
N PRO A 124 -10.05 1.39 3.20
CA PRO A 124 -8.91 0.75 3.83
C PRO A 124 -7.59 1.38 3.37
N VAL A 125 -6.52 1.08 4.09
CA VAL A 125 -5.20 1.69 3.87
C VAL A 125 -4.12 0.63 3.61
N ILE A 126 -3.31 0.88 2.58
CA ILE A 126 -2.11 0.09 2.27
C ILE A 126 -0.89 0.89 2.71
N PHE A 127 -0.18 0.37 3.72
CA PHE A 127 0.97 1.05 4.30
C PHE A 127 2.31 0.49 3.85
N HIS A 128 3.24 1.40 3.57
CA HIS A 128 4.66 1.18 3.44
C HIS A 128 5.40 1.62 4.72
N VAL A 129 6.23 0.75 5.28
CA VAL A 129 7.08 1.10 6.42
C VAL A 129 8.47 0.54 6.24
N ARG A 130 9.47 1.42 6.12
CA ARG A 130 10.87 1.01 5.96
C ARG A 130 11.78 1.82 6.87
N GLN A 131 12.53 1.12 7.75
CA GLN A 131 13.43 1.72 8.75
C GLN A 131 12.74 2.80 9.64
N ALA A 132 11.42 2.69 9.85
CA ALA A 132 10.60 3.66 10.55
C ALA A 132 9.52 3.02 11.46
N TYR A 133 9.70 1.73 11.84
CA TYR A 133 8.65 0.98 12.54
C TYR A 133 8.23 1.62 13.87
N HIS A 134 9.20 2.12 14.66
CA HIS A 134 8.91 2.77 15.94
C HIS A 134 8.12 4.07 15.75
N GLU A 135 8.64 4.95 14.89
CA GLU A 135 8.04 6.24 14.61
C GLU A 135 6.65 6.10 13.97
N PHE A 136 6.51 5.13 13.06
CA PHE A 136 5.24 4.84 12.43
C PHE A 136 4.22 4.31 13.44
N TYR A 137 4.60 3.37 14.31
CA TYR A 137 3.73 2.84 15.35
C TYR A 137 3.23 3.94 16.30
N GLU A 138 4.13 4.79 16.79
CA GLU A 138 3.77 5.90 17.69
C GLU A 138 2.83 6.90 17.01
N PHE A 139 3.02 7.13 15.70
CA PHE A 139 2.17 8.03 14.93
C PHE A 139 0.78 7.43 14.68
N ILE A 140 0.71 6.14 14.35
CA ILE A 140 -0.53 5.52 13.83
C ILE A 140 -1.47 4.99 14.92
N LYS A 141 -0.96 4.63 16.09
CA LYS A 141 -1.75 4.01 17.18
C LYS A 141 -3.00 4.78 17.64
N PRO A 142 -3.08 6.12 17.51
CA PRO A 142 -4.32 6.85 17.84
C PRO A 142 -5.44 6.72 16.81
N TYR A 143 -5.17 6.19 15.62
CA TYR A 143 -6.11 6.14 14.51
C TYR A 143 -6.97 4.86 14.54
N ASN A 144 -7.90 4.77 15.48
CA ASN A 144 -8.73 3.58 15.73
C ASN A 144 -9.53 3.09 14.51
N PHE A 145 -9.81 3.94 13.51
CA PHE A 145 -10.53 3.56 12.30
C PHE A 145 -9.74 2.59 11.39
N LEU A 146 -8.45 2.41 11.64
CA LEU A 146 -7.56 1.53 10.88
C LEU A 146 -7.64 0.07 11.33
N SER A 147 -8.23 -0.20 12.50
CA SER A 147 -8.42 -1.59 12.96
C SER A 147 -9.27 -2.36 11.95
N GLU A 148 -8.76 -3.50 11.48
CA GLU A 148 -9.34 -4.35 10.42
C GLU A 148 -9.49 -3.67 9.04
N ASN A 149 -8.89 -2.48 8.87
CA ASN A 149 -8.93 -1.67 7.66
C ASN A 149 -7.55 -1.25 7.15
N ALA A 150 -6.49 -1.90 7.62
CA ALA A 150 -5.13 -1.55 7.22
C ALA A 150 -4.26 -2.78 7.00
N VAL A 151 -3.40 -2.72 5.98
CA VAL A 151 -2.36 -3.70 5.73
C VAL A 151 -0.99 -3.03 5.72
N LEU A 152 -0.01 -3.63 6.42
CA LEU A 152 1.40 -3.33 6.23
C LEU A 152 1.92 -4.19 5.08
N HIS A 153 2.09 -3.58 3.92
CA HIS A 153 2.65 -4.23 2.74
C HIS A 153 4.14 -4.55 2.95
N CYS A 154 4.60 -5.66 2.39
CA CYS A 154 6.00 -6.09 2.41
C CYS A 154 6.64 -6.01 3.81
N PHE A 155 5.91 -6.49 4.82
CA PHE A 155 6.41 -6.46 6.19
C PHE A 155 7.79 -7.10 6.29
N SER A 156 8.75 -6.36 6.86
CA SER A 156 10.16 -6.75 6.86
C SER A 156 10.86 -6.53 8.22
N SER A 157 10.10 -6.68 9.31
CA SER A 157 10.62 -6.55 10.67
C SER A 157 10.51 -7.87 11.45
N ASP A 158 10.56 -7.82 12.76
CA ASP A 158 10.58 -8.99 13.66
C ASP A 158 9.19 -9.30 14.26
N VAL A 159 9.12 -10.41 15.03
CA VAL A 159 7.90 -10.86 15.70
C VAL A 159 7.35 -9.84 16.70
N SER A 160 8.22 -9.02 17.32
CA SER A 160 7.77 -8.00 18.28
C SER A 160 6.95 -6.91 17.60
N TRP A 161 7.44 -6.41 16.45
CA TRP A 161 6.70 -5.44 15.65
C TRP A 161 5.46 -6.07 15.01
N ALA A 162 5.56 -7.31 14.52
CA ALA A 162 4.39 -8.02 13.99
C ALA A 162 3.27 -8.08 15.03
N ARG A 163 3.58 -8.51 16.26
CA ARG A 163 2.64 -8.53 17.38
C ARG A 163 2.02 -7.17 17.66
N SER A 164 2.84 -6.11 17.65
CA SER A 164 2.37 -4.75 17.93
C SER A 164 1.33 -4.28 16.91
N PHE A 165 1.55 -4.52 15.61
CA PHE A 165 0.60 -4.14 14.57
C PHE A 165 -0.63 -5.05 14.50
N LEU A 166 -0.46 -6.36 14.70
CA LEU A 166 -1.61 -7.27 14.83
C LEU A 166 -2.52 -6.89 16.00
N ASN A 167 -1.95 -6.43 17.13
CA ASN A 167 -2.74 -5.93 18.28
C ASN A 167 -3.51 -4.63 17.96
N LEU A 168 -3.08 -3.85 16.95
CA LEU A 168 -3.86 -2.72 16.42
C LEU A 168 -4.93 -3.16 15.42
N GLY A 169 -5.02 -4.46 15.12
CA GLY A 169 -5.95 -5.01 14.13
C GLY A 169 -5.47 -4.87 12.68
N PHE A 170 -4.18 -4.70 12.45
CA PHE A 170 -3.63 -4.59 11.10
C PHE A 170 -3.38 -5.98 10.51
N TYR A 171 -3.49 -6.07 9.19
CA TYR A 171 -3.01 -7.20 8.41
C TYR A 171 -1.53 -6.99 8.04
N LEU A 172 -0.80 -8.10 7.87
CA LEU A 172 0.61 -8.07 7.43
C LEU A 172 0.73 -8.77 6.08
N GLY A 173 1.26 -8.04 5.09
CA GLY A 173 1.58 -8.58 3.77
C GLY A 173 3.01 -9.10 3.71
N PHE A 174 3.22 -10.27 3.08
CA PHE A 174 4.53 -10.88 2.90
C PHE A 174 4.81 -11.08 1.41
N ASP A 175 5.87 -10.44 0.92
CA ASP A 175 6.24 -10.45 -0.49
C ASP A 175 7.56 -11.21 -0.73
N GLY A 176 8.16 -11.01 -1.90
CA GLY A 176 9.39 -11.64 -2.33
C GLY A 176 10.50 -11.79 -1.27
N PRO A 177 10.75 -10.84 -0.37
CA PRO A 177 11.78 -10.97 0.66
C PRO A 177 11.66 -12.21 1.57
N VAL A 178 10.48 -12.77 1.75
CA VAL A 178 10.29 -14.00 2.56
C VAL A 178 11.02 -15.20 1.95
N THR A 179 11.23 -15.19 0.63
CA THR A 179 11.91 -16.25 -0.12
C THR A 179 13.44 -16.14 -0.08
N TYR A 180 13.98 -15.02 0.39
CA TYR A 180 15.44 -14.82 0.40
C TYR A 180 16.11 -15.75 1.42
N PRO A 181 17.21 -16.45 1.03
CA PRO A 181 17.86 -17.46 1.89
C PRO A 181 18.22 -16.97 3.30
N LYS A 182 18.58 -15.69 3.43
CA LYS A 182 19.04 -15.08 4.69
C LYS A 182 17.90 -14.50 5.57
N ASN A 183 16.63 -14.63 5.17
CA ASN A 183 15.49 -14.02 5.87
C ASN A 183 14.74 -15.00 6.79
N ASP A 184 15.49 -15.80 7.57
CA ASP A 184 14.87 -16.71 8.56
C ASP A 184 14.02 -15.96 9.59
N ALA A 185 14.43 -14.77 10.01
CA ALA A 185 13.63 -13.93 10.93
C ALA A 185 12.26 -13.60 10.35
N LEU A 186 12.18 -13.25 9.06
CA LEU A 186 10.90 -12.96 8.41
C LEU A 186 10.02 -14.22 8.27
N ARG A 187 10.61 -15.39 8.00
CA ARG A 187 9.89 -16.67 8.01
C ARG A 187 9.33 -17.04 9.38
N GLN A 188 10.04 -16.68 10.46
CA GLN A 188 9.52 -16.83 11.84
C GLN A 188 8.29 -15.93 12.06
N VAL A 189 8.30 -14.69 11.55
CA VAL A 189 7.13 -13.80 11.59
C VAL A 189 5.96 -14.43 10.85
N LEU A 190 6.17 -14.94 9.63
CA LEU A 190 5.12 -15.60 8.84
C LEU A 190 4.51 -16.78 9.61
N THR A 191 5.34 -17.60 10.28
CA THR A 191 4.86 -18.71 11.10
C THR A 191 4.08 -18.24 12.36
N PHE A 192 4.42 -17.08 12.88
CA PHE A 192 3.78 -16.48 14.05
C PHE A 192 2.43 -15.84 13.73
N CYS A 193 2.25 -15.31 12.50
CA CYS A 193 1.03 -14.58 12.12
C CYS A 193 -0.18 -15.53 12.07
N PRO A 194 -1.37 -15.06 12.50
CA PRO A 194 -2.62 -15.75 12.23
C PRO A 194 -2.84 -15.92 10.72
N HIS A 195 -3.46 -17.01 10.31
CA HIS A 195 -3.79 -17.30 8.91
C HIS A 195 -5.29 -17.08 8.60
N GLU A 196 -6.03 -16.48 9.55
CA GLU A 196 -7.47 -16.18 9.45
C GLU A 196 -7.73 -14.70 9.68
#